data_235ec08861c6011c75085c6cae33063f
#
_entry.id   235ec08861c6011c75085c6cae33063f
#
_cell.length_a   1.000
_cell.length_b   1.000
_cell.length_c   1.000
_cell.angle_alpha   90.00
_cell.angle_beta   90.00
_cell.angle_gamma   90.00
#
_symmetry.space_group_name_H-M   'P 1'
#
loop_
_entity.id
_entity.type
_entity.pdbx_description
1 polymer ?
#
loop_
_entity_poly.entity_id
_entity_poly.type
_entity_poly.pdbx_seq_one_letter_code
_entity_poly.pdbx_strand_id
1 'polypeptide(L)'
;MAQKITFLKQETIPDDPSQEELEKFFEQNKKNYYVPATYSFSHHYFSKESNAKERAVKAFNDYQANQAELTGDPFFLGKNFYQSSSNDIKKNFGELFFVAIKNLTLNEWSGPHESAFGQHIIKLKEVKTGFYPSLEQVLLKVQQDYLSQSQDKAVAEYINEIRSQYRVIINPNYKFK
;
A
#
# COMPACT_ATOMS: atom_id res chain seq x y z
N MET A 1 -26.53 -16.10 -17.08
CA MET A 1 -25.73 -15.03 -17.72
C MET A 1 -24.28 -15.02 -17.28
N ALA A 2 -23.97 -15.05 -15.99
CA ALA A 2 -22.59 -15.07 -15.46
C ALA A 2 -21.72 -16.23 -16.01
N GLN A 3 -22.25 -17.46 -16.07
CA GLN A 3 -21.50 -18.61 -16.59
C GLN A 3 -21.11 -18.48 -18.09
N LYS A 4 -21.93 -17.81 -18.89
CA LYS A 4 -21.63 -17.58 -20.32
C LYS A 4 -20.54 -16.52 -20.51
N ILE A 5 -20.46 -15.53 -19.63
CA ILE A 5 -19.38 -14.53 -19.60
C ILE A 5 -18.06 -15.17 -19.18
N THR A 6 -18.10 -16.10 -18.21
CA THR A 6 -16.92 -16.88 -17.80
C THR A 6 -16.40 -17.79 -18.91
N PHE A 7 -17.31 -18.41 -19.67
CA PHE A 7 -16.95 -19.23 -20.84
C PHE A 7 -16.29 -18.39 -21.95
N LEU A 8 -16.82 -17.20 -22.22
CA LEU A 8 -16.24 -16.27 -23.20
C LEU A 8 -14.84 -15.77 -22.79
N LYS A 9 -14.60 -15.57 -21.49
CA LYS A 9 -13.24 -15.28 -21.00
C LYS A 9 -12.24 -16.41 -21.30
N GLN A 10 -12.70 -17.66 -21.41
CA GLN A 10 -11.85 -18.81 -21.74
C GLN A 10 -11.62 -18.98 -23.25
N GLU A 11 -12.57 -18.57 -24.09
CA GLU A 11 -12.44 -18.68 -25.56
C GLU A 11 -11.67 -17.51 -26.21
N THR A 12 -11.65 -16.34 -25.57
CA THR A 12 -10.84 -15.19 -25.98
C THR A 12 -9.52 -15.16 -25.21
N ILE A 13 -8.66 -16.17 -25.38
CA ILE A 13 -7.27 -16.07 -24.94
C ILE A 13 -6.58 -15.15 -25.94
N PRO A 14 -6.13 -13.96 -25.53
CA PRO A 14 -5.30 -13.13 -26.40
C PRO A 14 -4.03 -13.90 -26.79
N ASP A 15 -3.52 -13.68 -27.98
CA ASP A 15 -2.21 -14.15 -28.36
C ASP A 15 -1.17 -13.63 -27.35
N ASP A 16 -0.10 -14.40 -27.16
CA ASP A 16 1.01 -13.96 -26.31
C ASP A 16 1.51 -12.60 -26.80
N PRO A 17 1.58 -11.60 -25.89
CA PRO A 17 1.98 -10.25 -26.29
C PRO A 17 3.43 -10.22 -26.78
N SER A 18 3.66 -9.47 -27.84
CA SER A 18 5.01 -9.17 -28.31
C SER A 18 5.76 -8.29 -27.30
N GLN A 19 7.07 -8.29 -27.40
CA GLN A 19 7.90 -7.43 -26.54
C GLN A 19 7.55 -5.94 -26.70
N GLU A 20 7.29 -5.46 -27.92
CA GLU A 20 6.91 -4.08 -28.19
C GLU A 20 5.57 -3.70 -27.51
N GLU A 21 4.60 -4.60 -27.50
CA GLU A 21 3.32 -4.39 -26.80
C GLU A 21 3.51 -4.31 -25.29
N LEU A 22 4.35 -5.17 -24.73
CA LEU A 22 4.67 -5.14 -23.28
C LEU A 22 5.42 -3.85 -22.89
N GLU A 23 6.38 -3.41 -23.69
CA GLU A 23 7.10 -2.15 -23.46
C GLU A 23 6.14 -0.96 -23.49
N LYS A 24 5.29 -0.88 -24.48
CA LYS A 24 4.28 0.19 -24.60
C LYS A 24 3.28 0.16 -23.45
N PHE A 25 2.80 -1.03 -23.10
CA PHE A 25 1.87 -1.20 -21.97
C PHE A 25 2.51 -0.77 -20.65
N PHE A 26 3.76 -1.20 -20.42
CA PHE A 26 4.51 -0.83 -19.23
C PHE A 26 4.70 0.68 -19.11
N GLU A 27 5.13 1.36 -20.15
CA GLU A 27 5.33 2.84 -20.12
C GLU A 27 4.01 3.58 -19.89
N GLN A 28 2.89 3.12 -20.47
CA GLN A 28 1.57 3.71 -20.24
C GLN A 28 1.07 3.49 -18.80
N ASN A 29 1.47 2.39 -18.17
CA ASN A 29 1.01 1.97 -16.85
C ASN A 29 2.10 2.05 -15.78
N LYS A 30 3.22 2.71 -16.02
CA LYS A 30 4.42 2.75 -15.17
C LYS A 30 4.13 3.10 -13.73
N LYS A 31 3.16 3.98 -13.48
CA LYS A 31 2.75 4.38 -12.12
C LYS A 31 2.23 3.20 -11.28
N ASN A 32 1.64 2.19 -11.92
CA ASN A 32 1.10 1.01 -11.25
C ASN A 32 2.20 0.07 -10.73
N TYR A 33 3.42 0.23 -11.23
CA TYR A 33 4.58 -0.60 -10.88
C TYR A 33 5.54 0.10 -9.91
N TYR A 34 5.20 1.29 -9.45
CA TYR A 34 6.02 1.98 -8.46
C TYR A 34 6.17 1.16 -7.17
N VAL A 35 7.41 0.92 -6.77
CA VAL A 35 7.74 0.28 -5.49
C VAL A 35 7.88 1.39 -4.43
N PRO A 36 7.00 1.45 -3.43
CA PRO A 36 7.06 2.51 -2.44
C PRO A 36 8.27 2.38 -1.52
N ALA A 37 8.69 3.51 -0.95
CA ALA A 37 9.71 3.52 0.09
C ALA A 37 9.26 2.68 1.28
N THR A 38 10.22 1.99 1.91
CA THR A 38 9.99 1.22 3.12
C THR A 38 10.91 1.68 4.25
N TYR A 39 10.45 1.52 5.48
CA TYR A 39 11.09 1.97 6.69
C TYR A 39 11.20 0.81 7.67
N SER A 40 12.39 0.61 8.23
CA SER A 40 12.59 -0.31 9.36
C SER A 40 12.91 0.52 10.59
N PHE A 41 12.14 0.33 11.66
CA PHE A 41 12.29 1.11 12.88
C PHE A 41 11.92 0.32 14.13
N SER A 42 12.38 0.82 15.27
CA SER A 42 11.93 0.41 16.60
C SER A 42 11.31 1.59 17.30
N HIS A 43 10.40 1.35 18.22
CA HIS A 43 9.83 2.41 19.03
C HIS A 43 9.55 1.97 20.47
N HIS A 44 9.47 2.95 21.37
CA HIS A 44 8.86 2.82 22.68
C HIS A 44 7.58 3.64 22.69
N TYR A 45 6.50 3.03 23.12
CA TYR A 45 5.16 3.58 23.12
C TYR A 45 4.73 4.05 24.50
N PHE A 46 3.94 5.13 24.56
CA PHE A 46 3.34 5.68 25.75
C PHE A 46 1.86 5.95 25.47
N SER A 47 1.01 5.21 26.18
CA SER A 47 -0.45 5.24 25.98
C SER A 47 -1.07 6.58 26.38
N LYS A 48 -2.06 7.04 25.62
CA LYS A 48 -2.85 8.24 25.90
C LYS A 48 -3.53 8.22 27.26
N GLU A 49 -3.81 7.04 27.79
CA GLU A 49 -4.58 6.86 29.05
C GLU A 49 -3.82 7.32 30.31
N SER A 50 -2.51 7.60 30.21
CA SER A 50 -1.67 7.89 31.36
C SER A 50 -0.57 8.93 31.08
N ASN A 51 -0.95 10.19 30.89
CA ASN A 51 -0.01 11.32 30.72
C ASN A 51 1.14 11.00 29.75
N ALA A 52 0.80 10.48 28.55
CA ALA A 52 1.74 9.96 27.59
C ALA A 52 2.88 10.92 27.27
N LYS A 53 2.56 12.21 27.09
CA LYS A 53 3.54 13.22 26.70
C LYS A 53 4.59 13.46 27.77
N GLU A 54 4.16 13.67 29.03
CA GLU A 54 5.08 13.91 30.14
C GLU A 54 5.98 12.69 30.39
N ARG A 55 5.40 11.48 30.33
CA ARG A 55 6.13 10.21 30.51
C ARG A 55 7.16 10.01 29.41
N ALA A 56 6.78 10.26 28.16
CA ALA A 56 7.67 10.12 27.01
C ALA A 56 8.80 11.15 27.03
N VAL A 57 8.49 12.43 27.36
CA VAL A 57 9.51 13.48 27.54
C VAL A 57 10.48 13.11 28.64
N LYS A 58 9.98 12.67 29.81
CA LYS A 58 10.83 12.26 30.93
C LYS A 58 11.75 11.10 30.52
N ALA A 59 11.21 10.04 29.94
CA ALA A 59 11.98 8.86 29.49
C ALA A 59 13.06 9.25 28.47
N PHE A 60 12.75 10.13 27.54
CA PHE A 60 13.69 10.59 26.52
C PHE A 60 14.79 11.45 27.12
N ASN A 61 14.47 12.38 28.06
CA ASN A 61 15.45 13.20 28.75
C ASN A 61 16.39 12.34 29.61
N ASP A 62 15.85 11.36 30.35
CA ASP A 62 16.65 10.43 31.17
C ASP A 62 17.60 9.61 30.28
N TYR A 63 17.15 9.17 29.10
CA TYR A 63 17.99 8.51 28.11
C TYR A 63 19.13 9.45 27.61
N GLN A 64 18.80 10.68 27.23
CA GLN A 64 19.79 11.63 26.74
C GLN A 64 20.84 12.01 27.78
N ALA A 65 20.42 12.20 29.02
CA ALA A 65 21.32 12.63 30.09
C ALA A 65 22.24 11.50 30.62
N ASN A 66 21.69 10.29 30.72
CA ASN A 66 22.34 9.22 31.50
C ASN A 66 22.45 7.90 30.70
N GLN A 67 22.06 7.85 29.41
CA GLN A 67 21.92 6.61 28.64
C GLN A 67 21.01 5.58 29.32
N ALA A 68 20.00 6.08 30.10
CA ALA A 68 19.06 5.23 30.79
C ALA A 68 18.30 4.34 29.79
N GLU A 69 17.92 3.14 30.20
CA GLU A 69 17.14 2.26 29.36
C GLU A 69 15.76 2.88 29.02
N LEU A 70 15.45 2.96 27.73
CA LEU A 70 14.15 3.41 27.29
C LEU A 70 13.11 2.32 27.54
N THR A 71 12.15 2.62 28.39
CA THR A 71 11.00 1.74 28.68
C THR A 71 9.71 2.46 28.30
N GLY A 72 8.73 1.70 27.85
CA GLY A 72 7.42 2.21 27.46
C GLY A 72 6.33 1.17 27.73
N ASP A 73 5.10 1.52 27.37
CA ASP A 73 3.97 0.63 27.49
C ASP A 73 3.99 -0.45 26.39
N PRO A 74 3.33 -1.59 26.59
CA PRO A 74 3.13 -2.57 25.53
C PRO A 74 2.33 -1.97 24.37
N PHE A 75 2.77 -2.22 23.14
CA PHE A 75 2.04 -1.80 21.94
C PHE A 75 1.53 -3.05 21.19
N PHE A 76 0.27 -3.04 20.81
CA PHE A 76 -0.42 -4.22 20.26
C PHE A 76 0.16 -4.72 18.92
N LEU A 77 0.81 -3.84 18.13
CA LEU A 77 1.52 -4.23 16.91
C LEU A 77 3.00 -4.56 17.13
N GLY A 78 3.47 -4.57 18.41
CA GLY A 78 4.85 -4.86 18.76
C GLY A 78 5.77 -3.64 18.74
N LYS A 79 7.07 -3.88 18.96
CA LYS A 79 8.08 -2.86 19.17
C LYS A 79 8.96 -2.60 17.94
N ASN A 80 9.08 -3.58 17.05
CA ASN A 80 9.98 -3.55 15.88
C ASN A 80 9.20 -3.73 14.60
N PHE A 81 9.48 -2.88 13.64
CA PHE A 81 8.88 -2.88 12.32
C PHE A 81 9.97 -3.00 11.26
N TYR A 82 9.75 -3.89 10.29
CA TYR A 82 10.70 -4.19 9.23
C TYR A 82 10.07 -3.93 7.88
N GLN A 83 10.75 -3.14 7.04
CA GLN A 83 10.34 -2.82 5.68
C GLN A 83 8.86 -2.43 5.53
N SER A 84 8.35 -1.70 6.52
CA SER A 84 6.97 -1.21 6.50
C SER A 84 6.82 -0.12 5.44
N SER A 85 5.82 -0.26 4.57
CA SER A 85 5.53 0.75 3.55
C SER A 85 4.99 2.04 4.17
N SER A 86 5.10 3.15 3.44
CA SER A 86 4.50 4.43 3.86
C SER A 86 3.00 4.30 4.13
N ASN A 87 2.28 3.49 3.34
CA ASN A 87 0.86 3.26 3.53
C ASN A 87 0.56 2.47 4.81
N ASP A 88 1.36 1.44 5.12
CA ASP A 88 1.20 0.67 6.35
C ASP A 88 1.46 1.52 7.58
N ILE A 89 2.51 2.37 7.54
CA ILE A 89 2.82 3.28 8.64
C ILE A 89 1.68 4.28 8.86
N LYS A 90 1.15 4.89 7.80
CA LYS A 90 0.02 5.82 7.89
C LYS A 90 -1.24 5.13 8.42
N LYS A 91 -1.53 3.93 7.95
CA LYS A 91 -2.68 3.13 8.41
C LYS A 91 -2.57 2.75 9.89
N ASN A 92 -1.37 2.35 10.32
CA ASN A 92 -1.15 1.79 11.65
C ASN A 92 -0.83 2.85 12.71
N PHE A 93 -0.28 4.02 12.35
CA PHE A 93 0.18 5.04 13.31
C PHE A 93 -0.40 6.43 13.03
N GLY A 94 -0.90 6.67 11.82
CA GLY A 94 -1.40 7.96 11.39
C GLY A 94 -0.39 8.79 10.61
N GLU A 95 -0.88 9.87 10.00
CA GLU A 95 -0.08 10.74 9.12
C GLU A 95 1.02 11.50 9.88
N LEU A 96 0.73 12.00 11.09
CA LEU A 96 1.70 12.73 11.90
C LEU A 96 2.93 11.89 12.25
N PHE A 97 2.72 10.63 12.60
CA PHE A 97 3.80 9.68 12.84
C PHE A 97 4.63 9.44 11.57
N PHE A 98 3.98 9.29 10.42
CA PHE A 98 4.67 9.11 9.15
C PHE A 98 5.51 10.34 8.77
N VAL A 99 4.99 11.54 8.96
CA VAL A 99 5.74 12.78 8.72
C VAL A 99 6.96 12.86 9.66
N ALA A 100 6.79 12.47 10.92
CA ALA A 100 7.90 12.43 11.87
C ALA A 100 8.99 11.46 11.41
N ILE A 101 8.65 10.19 11.14
CA ILE A 101 9.64 9.15 10.81
C ILE A 101 10.45 9.46 9.55
N LYS A 102 9.87 10.15 8.56
CA LYS A 102 10.57 10.57 7.34
C LYS A 102 11.75 11.51 7.59
N ASN A 103 11.70 12.27 8.68
CA ASN A 103 12.66 13.32 9.00
C ASN A 103 13.67 12.89 10.08
N LEU A 104 13.64 11.62 10.53
CA LEU A 104 14.54 11.13 11.56
C LEU A 104 15.93 10.82 11.01
N THR A 105 16.93 11.04 11.84
CA THR A 105 18.29 10.57 11.62
C THR A 105 18.36 9.05 11.85
N LEU A 106 19.09 8.35 10.97
CA LEU A 106 19.28 6.92 11.09
C LEU A 106 20.04 6.54 12.37
N ASN A 107 19.59 5.47 13.01
CA ASN A 107 20.20 4.86 14.19
C ASN A 107 20.22 5.69 15.47
N GLU A 108 19.51 6.81 15.51
CA GLU A 108 19.34 7.65 16.68
C GLU A 108 17.91 7.53 17.24
N TRP A 109 17.77 7.56 18.56
CA TRP A 109 16.47 7.69 19.20
C TRP A 109 16.01 9.15 19.12
N SER A 110 14.77 9.35 18.74
CA SER A 110 14.13 10.66 18.59
C SER A 110 12.73 10.64 19.16
N GLY A 111 12.31 11.73 19.76
CA GLY A 111 10.95 11.82 20.30
C GLY A 111 10.80 12.88 21.40
N PRO A 112 9.61 12.93 21.99
CA PRO A 112 8.43 12.13 21.64
C PRO A 112 7.73 12.60 20.35
N HIS A 113 7.20 11.65 19.59
CA HIS A 113 6.40 11.87 18.38
C HIS A 113 4.99 11.34 18.59
N GLU A 114 4.01 12.07 18.09
CA GLU A 114 2.59 11.73 18.24
C GLU A 114 2.13 10.73 17.19
N SER A 115 1.23 9.81 17.61
CA SER A 115 0.46 8.93 16.75
C SER A 115 -1.03 8.96 17.11
N ALA A 116 -1.83 8.19 16.37
CA ALA A 116 -3.24 7.98 16.70
C ALA A 116 -3.44 7.38 18.12
N PHE A 117 -2.45 6.68 18.67
CA PHE A 117 -2.54 5.92 19.92
C PHE A 117 -1.90 6.62 21.13
N GLY A 118 -0.94 7.51 20.92
CA GLY A 118 -0.22 8.18 22.00
C GLY A 118 1.10 8.76 21.52
N GLN A 119 2.12 8.68 22.38
CA GLN A 119 3.45 9.20 22.11
C GLN A 119 4.45 8.07 21.86
N HIS A 120 5.43 8.32 21.02
CA HIS A 120 6.46 7.35 20.66
C HIS A 120 7.85 8.00 20.71
N ILE A 121 8.82 7.26 21.24
CA ILE A 121 10.25 7.50 21.01
C ILE A 121 10.66 6.51 19.94
N ILE A 122 11.20 6.98 18.83
CA ILE A 122 11.41 6.19 17.61
C ILE A 122 12.91 6.13 17.30
N LYS A 123 13.38 4.97 16.87
CA LYS A 123 14.71 4.79 16.27
C LYS A 123 14.54 4.26 14.86
N LEU A 124 14.81 5.08 13.87
CA LEU A 124 14.83 4.71 12.47
C LEU A 124 16.11 3.92 12.17
N LYS A 125 15.99 2.69 11.67
CA LYS A 125 17.13 1.78 11.42
C LYS A 125 17.54 1.75 9.97
N GLU A 126 16.54 1.76 9.05
CA GLU A 126 16.77 1.65 7.62
C GLU A 126 15.67 2.35 6.85
N VAL A 127 16.05 2.99 5.76
CA VAL A 127 15.11 3.49 4.75
C VAL A 127 15.54 2.93 3.40
N LYS A 128 14.64 2.21 2.74
CA LYS A 128 14.79 1.89 1.32
C LYS A 128 13.95 2.87 0.52
N THR A 129 14.59 3.63 -0.35
CA THR A 129 13.90 4.61 -1.19
C THR A 129 12.98 3.92 -2.18
N GLY A 130 11.80 4.50 -2.43
CA GLY A 130 10.92 4.02 -3.47
C GLY A 130 11.53 4.25 -4.86
N PHE A 131 11.19 3.39 -5.81
CA PHE A 131 11.70 3.46 -7.17
C PHE A 131 10.70 2.92 -8.18
N TYR A 132 10.92 3.28 -9.45
CA TYR A 132 10.26 2.65 -10.58
C TYR A 132 11.15 1.51 -11.09
N PRO A 133 10.67 0.26 -11.06
CA PRO A 133 11.44 -0.88 -11.57
C PRO A 133 11.59 -0.78 -13.10
N SER A 134 12.59 -1.47 -13.65
CA SER A 134 12.66 -1.70 -15.09
C SER A 134 11.61 -2.74 -15.53
N LEU A 135 11.26 -2.75 -16.83
CA LEU A 135 10.35 -3.75 -17.37
C LEU A 135 10.81 -5.18 -17.05
N GLU A 136 12.10 -5.45 -17.17
CA GLU A 136 12.70 -6.77 -16.89
C GLU A 136 12.42 -7.26 -15.47
N GLN A 137 12.47 -6.34 -14.49
CA GLN A 137 12.22 -6.67 -13.07
C GLN A 137 10.77 -7.03 -12.78
N VAL A 138 9.83 -6.55 -13.60
CA VAL A 138 8.39 -6.74 -13.40
C VAL A 138 7.71 -7.42 -14.60
N LEU A 139 8.48 -8.00 -15.52
CA LEU A 139 8.01 -8.53 -16.79
C LEU A 139 6.81 -9.47 -16.64
N LEU A 140 6.90 -10.45 -15.74
CA LEU A 140 5.81 -11.41 -15.50
C LEU A 140 4.53 -10.72 -15.03
N LYS A 141 4.67 -9.70 -14.17
CA LYS A 141 3.51 -8.94 -13.70
C LYS A 141 2.91 -8.11 -14.82
N VAL A 142 3.75 -7.44 -15.61
CA VAL A 142 3.30 -6.65 -16.77
C VAL A 142 2.56 -7.52 -17.78
N GLN A 143 3.07 -8.72 -18.07
CA GLN A 143 2.44 -9.69 -18.96
C GLN A 143 1.05 -10.13 -18.43
N GLN A 144 0.96 -10.45 -17.15
CA GLN A 144 -0.31 -10.81 -16.51
C GLN A 144 -1.33 -9.67 -16.56
N ASP A 145 -0.90 -8.44 -16.25
CA ASP A 145 -1.75 -7.26 -16.25
C ASP A 145 -2.21 -6.92 -17.69
N TYR A 146 -1.34 -7.06 -18.70
CA TYR A 146 -1.68 -6.92 -20.12
C TYR A 146 -2.74 -7.91 -20.56
N LEU A 147 -2.53 -9.20 -20.29
CA LEU A 147 -3.48 -10.26 -20.66
C LEU A 147 -4.83 -10.07 -19.98
N SER A 148 -4.84 -9.71 -18.69
CA SER A 148 -6.07 -9.41 -17.95
C SER A 148 -6.82 -8.23 -18.56
N GLN A 149 -6.14 -7.13 -18.89
CA GLN A 149 -6.77 -5.96 -19.50
C GLN A 149 -7.29 -6.27 -20.92
N SER A 150 -6.53 -7.04 -21.70
CA SER A 150 -6.94 -7.46 -23.06
C SER A 150 -8.19 -8.33 -23.02
N GLN A 151 -8.29 -9.26 -22.06
CA GLN A 151 -9.48 -10.07 -21.86
C GLN A 151 -10.69 -9.22 -21.44
N ASP A 152 -10.51 -8.30 -20.49
CA ASP A 152 -11.60 -7.43 -20.04
C ASP A 152 -12.09 -6.52 -21.17
N LYS A 153 -11.19 -6.03 -22.04
CA LYS A 153 -11.53 -5.27 -23.24
C LYS A 153 -12.33 -6.11 -24.24
N ALA A 154 -11.86 -7.31 -24.56
CA ALA A 154 -12.55 -8.21 -25.48
C ALA A 154 -13.97 -8.56 -24.98
N VAL A 155 -14.13 -8.82 -23.69
CA VAL A 155 -15.45 -9.06 -23.07
C VAL A 155 -16.34 -7.82 -23.17
N ALA A 156 -15.80 -6.63 -22.93
CA ALA A 156 -16.57 -5.38 -23.02
C ALA A 156 -17.02 -5.10 -24.47
N GLU A 157 -16.16 -5.31 -25.45
CA GLU A 157 -16.47 -5.17 -26.88
C GLU A 157 -17.57 -6.15 -27.28
N TYR A 158 -17.47 -7.42 -26.90
CA TYR A 158 -18.48 -8.43 -27.15
C TYR A 158 -19.85 -8.08 -26.52
N ILE A 159 -19.86 -7.61 -25.28
CA ILE A 159 -21.09 -7.17 -24.61
C ILE A 159 -21.72 -5.99 -25.36
N ASN A 160 -20.91 -5.04 -25.84
CA ASN A 160 -21.41 -3.90 -26.60
C ASN A 160 -21.97 -4.32 -27.96
N GLU A 161 -21.33 -5.26 -28.63
CA GLU A 161 -21.83 -5.85 -29.87
C GLU A 161 -23.21 -6.50 -29.64
N ILE A 162 -23.33 -7.37 -28.64
CA ILE A 162 -24.61 -8.01 -28.29
C ILE A 162 -25.67 -6.94 -27.98
N ARG A 163 -25.34 -5.92 -27.17
CA ARG A 163 -26.30 -4.86 -26.83
C ARG A 163 -26.84 -4.13 -28.07
N SER A 164 -26.04 -3.97 -29.10
CA SER A 164 -26.46 -3.33 -30.35
C SER A 164 -27.46 -4.18 -31.14
N GLN A 165 -27.44 -5.52 -30.97
CA GLN A 165 -28.30 -6.46 -31.63
C GLN A 165 -29.67 -6.67 -30.96
N TYR A 166 -29.81 -6.25 -29.68
CA TYR A 166 -31.01 -6.47 -28.86
C TYR A 166 -31.65 -5.17 -28.40
N ARG A 167 -32.97 -5.06 -28.60
CA ARG A 167 -33.78 -3.99 -28.01
C ARG A 167 -34.23 -4.41 -26.62
N VAL A 168 -33.73 -3.76 -25.59
CA VAL A 168 -34.20 -4.00 -24.22
C VAL A 168 -35.53 -3.28 -24.00
N ILE A 169 -36.61 -4.05 -23.82
CA ILE A 169 -37.93 -3.54 -23.46
C ILE A 169 -38.08 -3.75 -21.94
N ILE A 170 -38.04 -2.67 -21.19
CA ILE A 170 -38.28 -2.72 -19.74
C ILE A 170 -39.79 -2.61 -19.53
N ASN A 171 -40.42 -3.63 -18.91
CA ASN A 171 -41.81 -3.53 -18.50
C ASN A 171 -41.96 -2.46 -17.44
N PRO A 172 -42.71 -1.35 -17.68
CA PRO A 172 -42.84 -0.23 -16.74
C PRO A 172 -43.48 -0.62 -15.40
N ASN A 173 -44.14 -1.77 -15.34
CA ASN A 173 -44.75 -2.28 -14.11
C ASN A 173 -43.84 -3.20 -13.30
N TYR A 174 -42.61 -3.44 -13.75
CA TYR A 174 -41.65 -4.30 -13.04
C TYR A 174 -40.88 -3.46 -11.99
N LYS A 175 -41.20 -3.69 -10.72
CA LYS A 175 -40.43 -3.12 -9.60
C LYS A 175 -39.31 -4.09 -9.25
N PHE A 176 -38.07 -3.63 -9.37
CA PHE A 176 -36.92 -4.37 -8.79
C PHE A 176 -37.12 -4.50 -7.29
N LYS A 177 -37.12 -5.73 -6.80
CA LYS A 177 -37.10 -6.04 -5.37
C LYS A 177 -35.68 -6.01 -4.84
#